data_352a5f9e0888df1ecd7de58b8182d09b
#
_entry.id   352a5f9e0888df1ecd7de58b8182d09b
#
_cell.length_a   1.000
_cell.length_b   1.000
_cell.length_c   1.000
_cell.angle_alpha   90.00
_cell.angle_beta   90.00
_cell.angle_gamma   90.00
#
_symmetry.space_group_name_H-M   'P 1'
#
loop_
_entity.id
_entity.type
_entity.pdbx_description
1 polymer ?
#
loop_
_entity_poly.entity_id
_entity_poly.type
_entity_poly.pdbx_seq_one_letter_code
_entity_poly.pdbx_strand_id
1 'polypeptide(L)'
;MQKCLVALLALIFVVTIACSGTMRGVVQNDGNRVQFNYSDSQIGSANLQVVMPEGEQFEGRVERGTGRTQPNFGATASSDRFQAVERFDGNADAVLSGDRGNIMQCRFFLTDVILGFRSGGFGLCQLSDGRVIDVFY
;
A
#
# COMPACT_ATOMS: atom_id res chain seq x y z
N MET A 1 -18.09 -29.60 32.61
CA MET A 1 -17.39 -28.31 32.63
C MET A 1 -16.18 -28.27 31.68
N GLN A 2 -15.32 -29.28 31.64
CA GLN A 2 -14.11 -29.29 30.80
C GLN A 2 -14.39 -29.22 29.28
N LYS A 3 -15.48 -29.88 28.82
CA LYS A 3 -15.90 -29.85 27.40
C LYS A 3 -16.43 -28.49 26.95
N CYS A 4 -17.08 -27.73 27.82
CA CYS A 4 -17.57 -26.39 27.52
C CYS A 4 -16.43 -25.37 27.47
N LEU A 5 -15.38 -25.54 28.28
CA LEU A 5 -14.21 -24.65 28.28
C LEU A 5 -13.41 -24.80 27.01
N VAL A 6 -13.25 -26.02 26.50
CA VAL A 6 -12.54 -26.28 25.23
C VAL A 6 -13.32 -25.72 24.03
N ALA A 7 -14.65 -25.84 24.04
CA ALA A 7 -15.50 -25.26 23.00
C ALA A 7 -15.46 -23.73 23.02
N LEU A 8 -15.39 -23.09 24.18
CA LEU A 8 -15.27 -21.65 24.33
C LEU A 8 -13.91 -21.15 23.87
N LEU A 9 -12.82 -21.87 24.16
CA LEU A 9 -11.49 -21.55 23.69
C LEU A 9 -11.36 -21.68 22.16
N ALA A 10 -12.01 -22.69 21.56
CA ALA A 10 -12.02 -22.86 20.11
C ALA A 10 -12.80 -21.76 19.40
N LEU A 11 -13.83 -21.20 20.02
CA LEU A 11 -14.63 -20.12 19.46
C LEU A 11 -13.89 -18.78 19.45
N ILE A 12 -12.98 -18.56 20.39
CA ILE A 12 -12.19 -17.32 20.48
C ILE A 12 -11.10 -17.25 19.38
N PHE A 13 -10.68 -18.39 18.83
CA PHE A 13 -9.63 -18.46 17.81
C PHE A 13 -10.09 -18.10 16.39
N VAL A 14 -11.39 -17.91 16.17
CA VAL A 14 -11.96 -17.69 14.82
C VAL A 14 -12.11 -16.21 14.46
N VAL A 15 -11.80 -15.24 15.34
CA VAL A 15 -12.20 -13.83 15.16
C VAL A 15 -11.05 -12.91 14.71
N THR A 16 -9.90 -13.42 14.33
CA THR A 16 -8.86 -12.57 13.75
C THR A 16 -8.86 -12.64 12.22
N ILE A 17 -9.94 -12.21 11.60
CA ILE A 17 -9.93 -11.93 10.15
C ILE A 17 -9.24 -10.58 9.97
N ALA A 18 -7.91 -10.60 9.88
CA ALA A 18 -7.18 -9.46 9.39
C ALA A 18 -7.63 -9.22 7.93
N CYS A 19 -8.19 -8.06 7.64
CA CYS A 19 -8.54 -7.66 6.28
C CYS A 19 -7.25 -7.42 5.50
N SER A 20 -6.71 -8.45 4.90
CA SER A 20 -5.52 -8.40 4.05
C SER A 20 -5.86 -8.80 2.63
N GLY A 21 -5.09 -8.31 1.68
CA GLY A 21 -5.28 -8.62 0.27
C GLY A 21 -4.03 -8.33 -0.54
N THR A 22 -4.15 -8.53 -1.84
CA THR A 22 -3.08 -8.31 -2.80
C THR A 22 -3.52 -7.38 -3.91
N MET A 23 -2.57 -6.60 -4.43
CA MET A 23 -2.74 -5.75 -5.60
C MET A 23 -1.69 -6.13 -6.65
N ARG A 24 -2.00 -5.90 -7.92
CA ARG A 24 -1.08 -6.17 -9.02
C ARG A 24 -0.42 -4.88 -9.46
N GLY A 25 0.90 -4.92 -9.59
CA GLY A 25 1.69 -3.84 -10.17
C GLY A 25 2.34 -4.24 -11.48
N VAL A 26 2.50 -3.30 -12.39
CA VAL A 26 3.24 -3.45 -13.64
C VAL A 26 4.25 -2.31 -13.75
N VAL A 27 5.52 -2.66 -13.85
CA VAL A 27 6.60 -1.69 -14.05
C VAL A 27 6.54 -1.18 -15.49
N GLN A 28 6.38 0.14 -15.69
CA GLN A 28 6.11 0.71 -17.01
C GLN A 28 7.24 0.46 -18.03
N ASN A 29 8.51 0.47 -17.58
CA ASN A 29 9.64 0.42 -18.49
C ASN A 29 9.96 -0.97 -19.05
N ASP A 30 9.68 -2.02 -18.30
CA ASP A 30 10.08 -3.39 -18.62
C ASP A 30 8.90 -4.39 -18.61
N GLY A 31 7.71 -3.95 -18.17
CA GLY A 31 6.52 -4.78 -18.08
C GLY A 31 6.58 -5.84 -16.98
N ASN A 32 7.59 -5.82 -16.11
CA ASN A 32 7.70 -6.74 -15.00
C ASN A 32 6.51 -6.59 -14.06
N ARG A 33 5.99 -7.73 -13.60
CA ARG A 33 4.87 -7.77 -12.67
C ARG A 33 5.39 -7.83 -11.25
N VAL A 34 4.79 -7.03 -10.38
CA VAL A 34 5.04 -7.03 -8.95
C VAL A 34 3.73 -7.22 -8.19
N GLN A 35 3.81 -7.80 -7.03
CA GLN A 35 2.65 -7.99 -6.16
C GLN A 35 2.83 -7.16 -4.90
N PHE A 36 1.86 -6.32 -4.63
CA PHE A 36 1.74 -5.62 -3.37
C PHE A 36 0.84 -6.42 -2.44
N ASN A 37 1.24 -6.52 -1.19
CA ASN A 37 0.43 -7.08 -0.12
C ASN A 37 -0.02 -5.94 0.79
N TYR A 38 -1.30 -5.87 1.10
CA TYR A 38 -1.82 -4.89 2.03
C TYR A 38 -2.54 -5.54 3.20
N SER A 39 -2.50 -4.88 4.35
CA SER A 39 -3.31 -5.22 5.51
C SER A 39 -3.96 -3.96 6.04
N ASP A 40 -5.29 -3.94 6.02
CA ASP A 40 -6.07 -2.86 6.63
C ASP A 40 -6.00 -3.00 8.14
N SER A 41 -5.36 -2.05 8.79
CA SER A 41 -5.18 -2.08 10.24
C SER A 41 -6.24 -1.32 10.99
N GLN A 42 -6.81 -0.28 10.41
CA GLN A 42 -7.87 0.55 11.01
C GLN A 42 -8.51 1.47 9.96
N ILE A 43 -9.57 2.18 10.38
CA ILE A 43 -10.21 3.22 9.56
C ILE A 43 -9.17 4.29 9.18
N GLY A 44 -8.94 4.46 7.90
CA GLY A 44 -8.08 5.50 7.33
C GLY A 44 -6.64 5.11 7.03
N SER A 45 -6.17 3.91 7.38
CA SER A 45 -4.81 3.48 7.06
C SER A 45 -4.69 2.00 6.72
N ALA A 46 -3.63 1.64 6.00
CA ALA A 46 -3.25 0.27 5.70
C ALA A 46 -1.73 0.15 5.68
N ASN A 47 -1.21 -1.03 6.05
CA ASN A 47 0.20 -1.35 5.80
C ASN A 47 0.34 -1.90 4.39
N LEU A 48 1.42 -1.54 3.71
CA LEU A 48 1.70 -1.93 2.35
C LEU A 48 3.11 -2.50 2.27
N GLN A 49 3.24 -3.64 1.60
CA GLN A 49 4.53 -4.29 1.35
C GLN A 49 4.60 -4.72 -0.11
N VAL A 50 5.78 -4.62 -0.70
CA VAL A 50 6.05 -5.10 -2.05
C VAL A 50 7.48 -5.62 -2.15
N VAL A 51 7.68 -6.68 -2.92
CA VAL A 51 9.00 -7.22 -3.27
C VAL A 51 9.22 -6.98 -4.75
N MET A 52 10.27 -6.26 -5.07
CA MET A 52 10.66 -5.99 -6.45
C MET A 52 11.33 -7.21 -7.09
N PRO A 53 11.35 -7.32 -8.43
CA PRO A 53 11.96 -8.48 -9.12
C PRO A 53 13.41 -8.73 -8.75
N GLU A 54 14.18 -7.68 -8.47
CA GLU A 54 15.56 -7.76 -7.99
C GLU A 54 15.72 -8.13 -6.51
N GLY A 55 14.60 -8.33 -5.80
CA GLY A 55 14.56 -8.78 -4.41
C GLY A 55 14.54 -7.67 -3.36
N GLU A 56 14.57 -6.38 -3.74
CA GLU A 56 14.41 -5.29 -2.78
C GLU A 56 12.99 -5.31 -2.20
N GLN A 57 12.89 -5.21 -0.88
CA GLN A 57 11.63 -5.20 -0.15
C GLN A 57 11.30 -3.79 0.30
N PHE A 58 10.09 -3.35 -0.01
CA PHE A 58 9.57 -2.06 0.41
C PHE A 58 8.42 -2.24 1.38
N GLU A 59 8.39 -1.41 2.39
CA GLU A 59 7.35 -1.41 3.42
C GLU A 59 6.98 0.01 3.79
N GLY A 60 5.70 0.26 4.02
CA GLY A 60 5.20 1.56 4.43
C GLY A 60 3.73 1.55 4.77
N ARG A 61 3.22 2.73 5.12
CA ARG A 61 1.84 2.94 5.50
C ARG A 61 1.12 3.79 4.47
N VAL A 62 -0.09 3.38 4.14
CA VAL A 62 -1.02 4.15 3.32
C VAL A 62 -1.89 4.98 4.23
N GLU A 63 -1.93 6.29 3.98
CA GLU A 63 -2.86 7.20 4.63
C GLU A 63 -3.99 7.54 3.64
N ARG A 64 -5.22 7.29 4.06
CA ARG A 64 -6.42 7.63 3.30
C ARG A 64 -6.84 9.03 3.72
N GLY A 65 -6.86 9.96 2.79
CA GLY A 65 -7.20 11.36 3.05
C GLY A 65 -8.54 11.72 2.45
N THR A 66 -9.24 12.60 3.15
CA THR A 66 -10.40 13.33 2.64
C THR A 66 -9.97 14.65 2.01
N GLY A 67 -9.11 14.63 1.02
CA GLY A 67 -8.69 15.86 0.37
C GLY A 67 -7.17 16.02 0.31
N ARG A 68 -6.73 16.81 -0.64
CA ARG A 68 -5.35 17.19 -0.97
C ARG A 68 -4.53 17.69 0.23
N THR A 69 -4.28 16.84 1.17
CA THR A 69 -3.16 17.07 2.07
C THR A 69 -1.94 16.59 1.28
N GLN A 70 -1.17 17.53 0.75
CA GLN A 70 0.17 17.18 0.29
C GLN A 70 0.81 16.42 1.45
N PRO A 71 1.16 15.14 1.27
CA PRO A 71 1.95 14.49 2.27
C PRO A 71 3.19 15.36 2.42
N ASN A 72 3.47 15.82 3.63
CA ASN A 72 4.75 16.43 3.95
C ASN A 72 5.80 15.33 3.82
N PHE A 73 6.15 15.03 2.55
CA PHE A 73 7.36 14.28 2.27
C PHE A 73 8.47 15.13 2.85
N GLY A 74 9.02 14.68 3.98
CA GLY A 74 10.05 15.44 4.67
C GLY A 74 11.04 15.98 3.66
N ALA A 75 11.55 17.17 3.88
CA ALA A 75 12.34 18.02 2.99
C ALA A 75 13.54 17.39 2.23
N THR A 76 13.68 16.09 2.29
CA THR A 76 14.71 15.28 1.60
C THR A 76 14.23 14.61 0.31
N ALA A 77 12.94 14.57 0.02
CA ALA A 77 12.44 14.12 -1.28
C ALA A 77 12.35 15.36 -2.19
N SER A 78 13.38 15.60 -3.00
CA SER A 78 13.32 16.64 -4.02
C SER A 78 12.12 16.33 -4.94
N SER A 79 11.19 17.26 -5.03
CA SER A 79 9.96 17.18 -5.84
C SER A 79 10.21 16.70 -7.27
N ASP A 80 11.40 16.96 -7.82
CA ASP A 80 11.78 16.57 -9.17
C ASP A 80 11.87 15.05 -9.40
N ARG A 81 12.04 14.25 -8.35
CA ARG A 81 12.21 12.79 -8.49
C ARG A 81 10.89 12.03 -8.61
N PHE A 82 9.79 12.56 -8.09
CA PHE A 82 8.51 11.88 -8.00
C PHE A 82 7.39 12.56 -8.78
N GLN A 83 7.75 13.20 -9.89
CA GLN A 83 6.80 13.96 -10.71
C GLN A 83 5.62 13.14 -11.24
N ALA A 84 5.82 11.84 -11.51
CA ALA A 84 4.74 10.99 -12.00
C ALA A 84 3.65 10.81 -10.93
N VAL A 85 4.05 10.55 -9.68
CA VAL A 85 3.12 10.43 -8.54
C VAL A 85 2.47 11.77 -8.22
N GLU A 86 3.21 12.86 -8.28
CA GLU A 86 2.67 14.19 -7.97
C GLU A 86 1.57 14.62 -8.95
N ARG A 87 1.66 14.22 -10.21
CA ARG A 87 0.66 14.52 -11.25
C ARG A 87 -0.53 13.58 -11.23
N PHE A 88 -0.41 12.45 -10.54
CA PHE A 88 -1.48 11.48 -10.43
C PHE A 88 -2.56 11.99 -9.46
N ASP A 89 -3.81 11.94 -9.88
CA ASP A 89 -4.94 12.35 -9.02
C ASP A 89 -5.43 11.16 -8.21
N GLY A 90 -5.37 11.27 -6.89
CA GLY A 90 -5.70 10.18 -5.97
C GLY A 90 -6.23 10.68 -4.63
N ASN A 91 -6.73 9.76 -3.82
CA ASN A 91 -7.30 10.02 -2.50
C ASN A 91 -6.64 9.22 -1.36
N ALA A 92 -5.53 8.56 -1.65
CA ALA A 92 -4.69 7.90 -0.66
C ALA A 92 -3.22 7.95 -1.09
N ASP A 93 -2.34 8.18 -0.13
CA ASP A 93 -0.90 8.33 -0.37
C ASP A 93 -0.11 7.38 0.54
N ALA A 94 1.04 6.91 0.04
CA ALA A 94 1.98 6.12 0.81
C ALA A 94 3.42 6.47 0.48
N VAL A 95 4.28 6.35 1.49
CA VAL A 95 5.74 6.34 1.33
C VAL A 95 6.24 5.01 1.87
N LEU A 96 6.95 4.26 1.04
CA LEU A 96 7.54 2.99 1.40
C LEU A 96 9.06 3.12 1.42
N SER A 97 9.68 2.54 2.44
CA SER A 97 11.14 2.47 2.56
C SER A 97 11.62 1.10 2.09
N GLY A 98 12.60 1.10 1.22
CA GLY A 98 13.27 -0.11 0.75
C GLY A 98 14.38 -0.55 1.70
N ASP A 99 14.61 -1.86 1.82
CA ASP A 99 15.67 -2.45 2.63
C ASP A 99 17.07 -2.22 2.06
N ARG A 100 17.17 -1.67 0.85
CA ARG A 100 18.43 -1.27 0.19
C ARG A 100 18.61 0.24 0.10
N GLY A 101 17.76 1.01 0.80
CA GLY A 101 17.88 2.46 0.88
C GLY A 101 17.11 3.26 -0.18
N ASN A 102 16.42 2.59 -1.09
CA ASN A 102 15.51 3.27 -2.02
C ASN A 102 14.20 3.67 -1.34
N ILE A 103 13.53 4.65 -1.90
CA ILE A 103 12.21 5.10 -1.46
C ILE A 103 11.23 4.90 -2.61
N MET A 104 10.01 4.48 -2.28
CA MET A 104 8.90 4.39 -3.21
C MET A 104 7.77 5.28 -2.70
N GLN A 105 7.31 6.18 -3.53
CA GLN A 105 6.11 6.98 -3.28
C GLN A 105 4.97 6.44 -4.11
N CYS A 106 3.81 6.26 -3.48
CA CYS A 106 2.60 5.77 -4.13
C CYS A 106 1.44 6.73 -3.90
N ARG A 107 0.60 6.84 -4.91
CA ARG A 107 -0.70 7.50 -4.80
C ARG A 107 -1.75 6.59 -5.41
N PHE A 108 -2.86 6.44 -4.71
CA PHE A 108 -3.95 5.53 -5.06
C PHE A 108 -5.26 6.30 -5.22
N PHE A 109 -6.07 5.85 -6.15
CA PHE A 109 -7.46 6.23 -6.26
C PHE A 109 -8.33 5.07 -5.77
N LEU A 110 -8.91 5.23 -4.59
CA LEU A 110 -9.85 4.29 -3.99
C LEU A 110 -11.25 4.61 -4.45
N THR A 111 -11.99 3.63 -4.95
CA THR A 111 -13.39 3.78 -5.32
C THR A 111 -14.25 4.19 -4.11
N ASP A 112 -13.93 3.64 -2.94
CA ASP A 112 -14.51 4.02 -1.66
C ASP A 112 -13.41 4.14 -0.60
N VAL A 113 -13.23 5.33 -0.04
CA VAL A 113 -12.17 5.61 0.95
C VAL A 113 -12.40 4.86 2.25
N ILE A 114 -13.64 4.59 2.62
CA ILE A 114 -13.98 3.87 3.86
C ILE A 114 -13.65 2.39 3.72
N LEU A 115 -14.04 1.78 2.60
CA LEU A 115 -13.77 0.37 2.30
C LEU A 115 -12.29 0.12 1.93
N GLY A 116 -11.56 1.16 1.58
CA GLY A 116 -10.15 1.09 1.22
C GLY A 116 -9.89 0.26 -0.04
N PHE A 117 -8.79 -0.47 -0.07
CA PHE A 117 -8.37 -1.26 -1.23
C PHE A 117 -9.37 -2.35 -1.66
N ARG A 118 -10.23 -2.79 -0.75
CA ARG A 118 -11.28 -3.78 -1.03
C ARG A 118 -12.36 -3.25 -1.99
N SER A 119 -12.51 -1.94 -2.08
CA SER A 119 -13.48 -1.32 -3.01
C SER A 119 -13.02 -1.34 -4.46
N GLY A 120 -11.77 -1.72 -4.71
CA GLY A 120 -11.13 -1.63 -6.00
C GLY A 120 -10.64 -0.23 -6.33
N GLY A 121 -9.82 -0.14 -7.35
CA GLY A 121 -9.24 1.11 -7.79
C GLY A 121 -7.94 0.91 -8.56
N PHE A 122 -7.18 1.96 -8.66
CA PHE A 122 -5.90 1.96 -9.33
C PHE A 122 -4.96 2.96 -8.65
N GLY A 123 -3.68 2.80 -8.88
CA GLY A 123 -2.67 3.67 -8.30
C GLY A 123 -1.42 3.75 -9.14
N LEU A 124 -0.53 4.62 -8.73
CA LEU A 124 0.76 4.80 -9.34
C LEU A 124 1.81 4.90 -8.24
N CYS A 125 2.87 4.12 -8.37
CA CYS A 125 4.04 4.18 -7.51
C CYS A 125 5.25 4.62 -8.33
N GLN A 126 6.13 5.37 -7.72
CA GLN A 126 7.40 5.78 -8.32
C GLN A 126 8.54 5.54 -7.33
N LEU A 127 9.61 4.91 -7.82
CA LEU A 127 10.81 4.67 -7.05
C LEU A 127 11.79 5.85 -7.16
N SER A 128 12.67 5.99 -6.18
CA SER A 128 13.72 7.01 -6.17
C SER A 128 14.72 6.88 -7.33
N ASP A 129 14.79 5.72 -7.97
CA ASP A 129 15.58 5.48 -9.18
C ASP A 129 14.87 5.88 -10.49
N GLY A 130 13.61 6.34 -10.41
CA GLY A 130 12.80 6.81 -11.53
C GLY A 130 11.83 5.78 -12.12
N ARG A 131 11.89 4.52 -11.73
CA ARG A 131 10.93 3.50 -12.18
C ARG A 131 9.52 3.84 -11.71
N VAL A 132 8.56 3.62 -12.60
CA VAL A 132 7.13 3.86 -12.33
C VAL A 132 6.38 2.54 -12.43
N ILE A 133 5.44 2.33 -11.51
CA ILE A 133 4.64 1.12 -11.40
C ILE A 133 3.16 1.51 -11.43
N ASP A 134 2.41 0.97 -12.38
CA ASP A 134 0.97 1.04 -12.39
C ASP A 134 0.39 -0.05 -11.49
N VAL A 135 -0.48 0.31 -10.57
CA VAL A 135 -1.06 -0.60 -9.57
C VAL A 135 -2.56 -0.73 -9.80
N PHE A 136 -3.06 -1.97 -9.76
CA PHE A 136 -4.47 -2.31 -9.94
C PHE A 136 -4.96 -3.26 -8.84
N TYR A 137 -6.19 -3.06 -8.36
CA TYR A 137 -6.79 -3.86 -7.29
C TYR A 137 -8.31 -3.88 -7.36
#